data_ee09550f8f59b3735a2972da96a1cbbe
#
_entry.id   ee09550f8f59b3735a2972da96a1cbbe
#
_cell.length_a   1.000
_cell.length_b   1.000
_cell.length_c   1.000
_cell.angle_alpha   90.00
_cell.angle_beta   90.00
_cell.angle_gamma   90.00
#
_symmetry.space_group_name_H-M   'P 1'
#
loop_
_entity.id
_entity.type
_entity.pdbx_description
1 polymer ?
#
loop_
_entity_poly.entity_id
_entity_poly.type
_entity_poly.pdbx_seq_one_letter_code
_entity_poly.pdbx_strand_id
1 'polypeptide(L)'
;MDFITTLSLSAIASNGEVKGGGAYYLISRSLGPEFGGSIGVLFYLSQVLNTSLNVVGLIDCLKLNLTTLIPHGYWENYAMETCALVVCTVLCLAGSAIFSKASNGLVVILVIATLSIPVSMIANAPFRNPDLGVDFTGLSLHTLNSNLYPHASSPNYNGMDTFRELFGVLFPATSGIFAGASMSGDLRNPSKAIPKGTLWALLSTFILYLLVIVSMASSITHASFTRQTNIIYATSIWSPLVLAGECATTFFSALMGIVGAAKLLQALARDKLLPGISVFGQGTRRGDDPVFAVLLTYGIAQLALFADLNQIATLISMGYQVGLIYSGKVNIVVANA
;
A
#
# COMPACT_ATOMS: atom_id res chain seq x y z
N MET A 1 6.18 -9.71 -11.17
CA MET A 1 6.89 -8.43 -11.08
C MET A 1 7.51 -8.25 -9.70
N ASP A 2 6.73 -8.30 -8.64
CA ASP A 2 7.16 -8.09 -7.25
C ASP A 2 8.26 -9.03 -6.76
N PHE A 3 8.21 -10.30 -7.18
CA PHE A 3 9.26 -11.27 -6.85
C PHE A 3 10.63 -10.88 -7.43
N ILE A 4 10.67 -10.46 -8.69
CA ILE A 4 11.91 -10.00 -9.36
C ILE A 4 12.42 -8.73 -8.68
N THR A 5 11.53 -7.80 -8.34
CA THR A 5 11.88 -6.56 -7.64
C THR A 5 12.44 -6.84 -6.24
N THR A 6 11.82 -7.77 -5.51
CA THR A 6 12.29 -8.17 -4.17
C THR A 6 13.65 -8.86 -4.23
N LEU A 7 13.88 -9.70 -5.22
CA LEU A 7 15.22 -10.30 -5.45
C LEU A 7 16.26 -9.24 -5.79
N SER A 8 15.90 -8.28 -6.66
CA SER A 8 16.76 -7.15 -7.00
C SER A 8 17.12 -6.31 -5.79
N LEU A 9 16.12 -5.92 -5.00
CA LEU A 9 16.30 -5.17 -3.77
C LEU A 9 17.16 -5.92 -2.76
N SER A 10 16.94 -7.23 -2.63
CA SER A 10 17.70 -8.10 -1.73
C SER A 10 19.15 -8.22 -2.13
N ALA A 11 19.43 -8.36 -3.44
CA ALA A 11 20.79 -8.43 -3.96
C ALA A 11 21.56 -7.12 -3.70
N ILE A 12 20.92 -5.98 -3.97
CA ILE A 12 21.55 -4.68 -3.74
C ILE A 12 21.77 -4.43 -2.24
N ALA A 13 20.78 -4.72 -1.40
CA ALA A 13 20.85 -4.52 0.05
C ALA A 13 21.90 -5.42 0.73
N SER A 14 22.16 -6.61 0.18
CA SER A 14 23.20 -7.53 0.71
C SER A 14 24.62 -7.16 0.29
N ASN A 15 24.79 -6.36 -0.76
CA ASN A 15 26.08 -6.09 -1.39
C ASN A 15 26.77 -4.79 -0.91
N GLY A 16 26.23 -4.12 0.13
CA GLY A 16 26.80 -2.88 0.64
C GLY A 16 26.22 -2.44 1.97
N GLU A 17 26.81 -1.37 2.52
CA GLU A 17 26.31 -0.70 3.72
C GLU A 17 25.05 0.10 3.38
N VAL A 18 23.88 -0.31 3.89
CA VAL A 18 22.62 0.39 3.65
C VAL A 18 22.43 1.42 4.75
N LYS A 19 22.55 2.71 4.38
CA LYS A 19 22.25 3.85 5.25
C LYS A 19 20.76 4.26 5.09
N GLY A 20 20.31 5.22 5.90
CA GLY A 20 18.96 5.77 5.77
C GLY A 20 18.64 6.27 4.34
N GLY A 21 17.35 6.22 3.95
CA GLY A 21 16.90 6.59 2.60
C GLY A 21 16.50 5.42 1.70
N GLY A 22 16.67 4.19 2.17
CA GLY A 22 16.13 2.98 1.55
C GLY A 22 16.53 2.75 0.09
N ALA A 23 15.53 2.49 -0.74
CA ALA A 23 15.72 2.21 -2.16
C ALA A 23 16.42 3.37 -2.90
N TYR A 24 16.12 4.62 -2.54
CA TYR A 24 16.81 5.79 -3.08
C TYR A 24 18.34 5.71 -2.88
N TYR A 25 18.79 5.43 -1.64
CA TYR A 25 20.21 5.34 -1.32
C TYR A 25 20.90 4.27 -2.16
N LEU A 26 20.28 3.11 -2.30
CA LEU A 26 20.80 2.00 -3.10
C LEU A 26 20.93 2.36 -4.58
N ILE A 27 19.91 3.00 -5.15
CA ILE A 27 19.89 3.44 -6.56
C ILE A 27 20.92 4.56 -6.81
N SER A 28 20.97 5.56 -5.92
CA SER A 28 21.90 6.69 -6.03
C SER A 28 23.36 6.24 -6.00
N ARG A 29 23.69 5.25 -5.18
CA ARG A 29 25.06 4.69 -5.10
C ARG A 29 25.45 3.84 -6.32
N SER A 30 24.47 3.22 -6.98
CA SER A 30 24.71 2.34 -8.12
C SER A 30 24.71 3.06 -9.47
N LEU A 31 23.81 4.04 -9.66
CA LEU A 31 23.63 4.77 -10.94
C LEU A 31 24.17 6.20 -10.94
N GLY A 32 24.65 6.66 -9.79
CA GLY A 32 25.14 8.03 -9.61
C GLY A 32 24.09 8.98 -9.03
N PRO A 33 24.54 10.14 -8.51
CA PRO A 33 23.71 11.06 -7.74
C PRO A 33 22.63 11.76 -8.58
N GLU A 34 22.88 12.04 -9.86
CA GLU A 34 21.94 12.73 -10.74
C GLU A 34 20.69 11.87 -11.00
N PHE A 35 20.89 10.61 -11.37
CA PHE A 35 19.81 9.65 -11.56
C PHE A 35 19.13 9.32 -10.24
N GLY A 36 19.90 9.13 -9.17
CA GLY A 36 19.37 8.90 -7.84
C GLY A 36 18.46 10.02 -7.36
N GLY A 37 18.85 11.28 -7.57
CA GLY A 37 18.07 12.45 -7.20
C GLY A 37 16.71 12.50 -7.92
N SER A 38 16.71 12.32 -9.24
CA SER A 38 15.48 12.34 -10.06
C SER A 38 14.50 11.23 -9.65
N ILE A 39 14.99 10.01 -9.50
CA ILE A 39 14.19 8.86 -9.07
C ILE A 39 13.72 9.04 -7.63
N GLY A 40 14.57 9.58 -6.75
CA GLY A 40 14.22 9.84 -5.37
C GLY A 40 13.06 10.81 -5.21
N VAL A 41 13.00 11.89 -6.01
CA VAL A 41 11.87 12.82 -6.02
C VAL A 41 10.58 12.15 -6.50
N LEU A 42 10.64 11.38 -7.59
CA LEU A 42 9.49 10.64 -8.10
C LEU A 42 8.97 9.62 -7.07
N PHE A 43 9.90 8.91 -6.43
CA PHE A 43 9.56 7.95 -5.39
C PHE A 43 8.98 8.60 -4.14
N TYR A 44 9.52 9.76 -3.75
CA TYR A 44 8.96 10.58 -2.68
C TYR A 44 7.51 10.99 -2.98
N LEU A 45 7.25 11.56 -4.15
CA LEU A 45 5.90 11.94 -4.55
C LEU A 45 4.95 10.76 -4.60
N SER A 46 5.40 9.61 -5.11
CA SER A 46 4.60 8.38 -5.12
C SER A 46 4.23 7.91 -3.71
N GLN A 47 5.15 8.02 -2.74
CA GLN A 47 4.87 7.69 -1.33
C GLN A 47 3.87 8.67 -0.70
N VAL A 48 3.98 9.96 -1.01
CA VAL A 48 3.02 10.97 -0.54
C VAL A 48 1.62 10.69 -1.11
N LEU A 49 1.52 10.42 -2.41
CA LEU A 49 0.27 10.06 -3.06
C LEU A 49 -0.32 8.75 -2.48
N ASN A 50 0.52 7.77 -2.20
CA ASN A 50 0.09 6.53 -1.55
C ASN A 50 -0.49 6.78 -0.14
N THR A 51 0.06 7.73 0.60
CA THR A 51 -0.51 8.18 1.88
C THR A 51 -1.92 8.73 1.68
N SER A 52 -2.11 9.63 0.72
CA SER A 52 -3.42 10.22 0.42
C SER A 52 -4.42 9.18 -0.04
N LEU A 53 -4.00 8.22 -0.90
CA LEU A 53 -4.83 7.10 -1.33
C LEU A 53 -5.37 6.28 -0.15
N ASN A 54 -4.50 5.97 0.82
CA ASN A 54 -4.89 5.20 1.99
C ASN A 54 -5.83 5.99 2.93
N VAL A 55 -5.65 7.31 3.03
CA VAL A 55 -6.55 8.17 3.82
C VAL A 55 -7.93 8.26 3.17
N VAL A 56 -8.01 8.47 1.86
CA VAL A 56 -9.28 8.45 1.10
C VAL A 56 -9.93 7.08 1.25
N GLY A 57 -9.17 5.99 1.05
CA GLY A 57 -9.67 4.62 1.20
C GLY A 57 -10.20 4.32 2.61
N LEU A 58 -9.59 4.88 3.66
CA LEU A 58 -10.10 4.77 5.03
C LEU A 58 -11.49 5.40 5.18
N ILE A 59 -11.67 6.59 4.67
CA ILE A 59 -12.96 7.30 4.77
C ILE A 59 -14.02 6.64 3.88
N ASP A 60 -13.66 6.19 2.69
CA ASP A 60 -14.59 5.45 1.82
C ASP A 60 -15.03 4.13 2.44
N CYS A 61 -14.11 3.39 3.06
CA CYS A 61 -14.44 2.18 3.82
C CYS A 61 -15.44 2.47 4.95
N LEU A 62 -15.20 3.53 5.74
CA LEU A 62 -16.13 3.92 6.81
C LEU A 62 -17.50 4.30 6.28
N LYS A 63 -17.59 5.04 5.16
CA LYS A 63 -18.86 5.41 4.54
C LYS A 63 -19.63 4.22 4.01
N LEU A 64 -18.98 3.29 3.33
CA LEU A 64 -19.60 2.09 2.78
C LEU A 64 -20.26 1.24 3.89
N ASN A 65 -19.66 1.23 5.08
CA ASN A 65 -20.12 0.39 6.18
C ASN A 65 -21.00 1.13 7.21
N LEU A 66 -20.88 2.46 7.32
CA LEU A 66 -21.56 3.30 8.32
C LEU A 66 -22.41 4.39 7.65
N THR A 67 -23.12 4.02 6.59
CA THR A 67 -23.92 4.94 5.75
C THR A 67 -24.88 5.85 6.50
N THR A 68 -25.40 5.41 7.65
CA THR A 68 -26.38 6.16 8.45
C THR A 68 -25.74 7.21 9.36
N LEU A 69 -24.47 7.11 9.64
CA LEU A 69 -23.76 7.95 10.63
C LEU A 69 -22.87 9.01 9.99
N ILE A 70 -22.52 8.84 8.71
CA ILE A 70 -21.55 9.68 8.04
C ILE A 70 -22.22 10.54 6.95
N PRO A 71 -22.02 11.86 6.96
CA PRO A 71 -22.58 12.75 5.93
C PRO A 71 -21.97 12.49 4.54
N HIS A 72 -22.71 12.82 3.47
CA HIS A 72 -22.35 12.48 2.07
C HIS A 72 -22.02 13.71 1.21
N GLY A 73 -21.50 14.79 1.80
CA GLY A 73 -21.10 15.99 1.07
C GLY A 73 -19.62 15.95 0.64
N TYR A 74 -19.26 16.58 -0.48
CA TYR A 74 -17.85 16.70 -0.93
C TYR A 74 -16.96 17.35 0.12
N TRP A 75 -17.37 18.46 0.69
CA TRP A 75 -16.61 19.18 1.72
C TRP A 75 -16.54 18.43 3.05
N GLU A 76 -17.59 17.68 3.38
CA GLU A 76 -17.64 16.84 4.58
C GLU A 76 -16.65 15.68 4.44
N ASN A 77 -16.56 15.08 3.26
CA ASN A 77 -15.56 14.05 2.95
C ASN A 77 -14.15 14.57 3.11
N TYR A 78 -13.86 15.70 2.46
CA TYR A 78 -12.57 16.35 2.56
C TYR A 78 -12.19 16.72 4.00
N ALA A 79 -13.16 17.16 4.81
CA ALA A 79 -12.93 17.46 6.22
C ALA A 79 -12.58 16.20 7.03
N MET A 80 -13.27 15.07 6.78
CA MET A 80 -12.96 13.78 7.44
C MET A 80 -11.60 13.24 7.02
N GLU A 81 -11.29 13.28 5.74
CA GLU A 81 -9.98 12.89 5.20
C GLU A 81 -8.86 13.75 5.78
N THR A 82 -9.08 15.07 5.86
CA THR A 82 -8.15 16.00 6.52
C THR A 82 -7.94 15.64 7.99
N CYS A 83 -9.02 15.36 8.72
CA CYS A 83 -8.95 14.95 10.12
C CYS A 83 -8.13 13.66 10.28
N ALA A 84 -8.38 12.65 9.45
CA ALA A 84 -7.64 11.39 9.47
C ALA A 84 -6.14 11.61 9.14
N LEU A 85 -5.83 12.44 8.15
CA LEU A 85 -4.45 12.78 7.78
C LEU A 85 -3.74 13.53 8.91
N VAL A 86 -4.41 14.47 9.59
CA VAL A 86 -3.87 15.17 10.76
C VAL A 86 -3.56 14.20 11.89
N VAL A 87 -4.48 13.28 12.20
CA VAL A 87 -4.26 12.25 13.24
C VAL A 87 -3.04 11.39 12.89
N CYS A 88 -2.92 10.92 11.65
CA CYS A 88 -1.73 10.18 11.20
C CYS A 88 -0.46 11.01 11.35
N THR A 89 -0.49 12.27 10.97
CA THR A 89 0.68 13.17 11.06
C THR A 89 1.11 13.40 12.50
N VAL A 90 0.16 13.65 13.41
CA VAL A 90 0.44 13.83 14.86
C VAL A 90 1.06 12.56 15.45
N LEU A 91 0.56 11.38 15.08
CA LEU A 91 1.14 10.11 15.53
C LEU A 91 2.57 9.90 15.00
N CYS A 92 2.84 10.30 13.76
CA CYS A 92 4.19 10.26 13.21
C CYS A 92 5.15 11.22 13.92
N LEU A 93 4.68 12.41 14.31
CA LEU A 93 5.45 13.39 15.07
C LEU A 93 5.67 12.97 16.53
N ALA A 94 4.84 12.09 17.08
CA ALA A 94 4.99 11.56 18.43
C ALA A 94 6.21 10.62 18.61
N GLY A 95 6.82 10.21 17.50
CA GLY A 95 8.10 9.50 17.43
C GLY A 95 8.00 8.01 17.12
N SER A 96 9.13 7.48 16.67
CA SER A 96 9.27 6.11 16.14
C SER A 96 8.94 5.01 17.17
N ALA A 97 9.10 5.26 18.46
CA ALA A 97 8.82 4.27 19.50
C ALA A 97 7.33 3.97 19.70
N ILE A 98 6.47 4.99 19.61
CA ILE A 98 5.00 4.84 19.67
C ILE A 98 4.51 4.16 18.41
N PHE A 99 5.03 4.59 17.26
CA PHE A 99 4.75 4.00 15.98
C PHE A 99 5.05 2.49 15.94
N SER A 100 6.22 2.06 16.41
CA SER A 100 6.62 0.63 16.43
C SER A 100 5.68 -0.24 17.29
N LYS A 101 5.21 0.27 18.44
CA LYS A 101 4.26 -0.46 19.30
C LYS A 101 2.88 -0.57 18.66
N ALA A 102 2.37 0.53 18.07
CA ALA A 102 1.09 0.55 17.38
C ALA A 102 1.09 -0.40 16.16
N SER A 103 2.19 -0.43 15.43
CA SER A 103 2.43 -1.29 14.27
C SER A 103 2.20 -2.77 14.59
N ASN A 104 2.79 -3.27 15.67
CA ASN A 104 2.66 -4.68 16.04
C ASN A 104 1.20 -5.07 16.37
N GLY A 105 0.45 -4.19 17.04
CA GLY A 105 -0.96 -4.42 17.33
C GLY A 105 -1.82 -4.44 16.05
N LEU A 106 -1.57 -3.51 15.14
CA LEU A 106 -2.29 -3.41 13.87
C LEU A 106 -2.04 -4.61 12.95
N VAL A 107 -0.80 -5.14 12.91
CA VAL A 107 -0.47 -6.36 12.15
C VAL A 107 -1.26 -7.57 12.66
N VAL A 108 -1.43 -7.72 13.97
CA VAL A 108 -2.22 -8.81 14.55
C VAL A 108 -3.68 -8.70 14.12
N ILE A 109 -4.28 -7.50 14.21
CA ILE A 109 -5.66 -7.26 13.76
C ILE A 109 -5.79 -7.57 12.27
N LEU A 110 -4.84 -7.12 11.45
CA LEU A 110 -4.82 -7.37 10.01
C LEU A 110 -4.81 -8.86 9.70
N VAL A 111 -3.92 -9.63 10.32
CA VAL A 111 -3.82 -11.08 10.06
C VAL A 111 -5.11 -11.80 10.47
N ILE A 112 -5.67 -11.48 11.63
CA ILE A 112 -6.93 -12.08 12.10
C ILE A 112 -8.09 -11.69 11.15
N ALA A 113 -8.20 -10.44 10.77
CA ALA A 113 -9.25 -9.97 9.85
C ALA A 113 -9.12 -10.62 8.46
N THR A 114 -7.91 -10.71 7.91
CA THR A 114 -7.67 -11.34 6.60
C THR A 114 -7.99 -12.84 6.63
N LEU A 115 -7.61 -13.54 7.69
CA LEU A 115 -7.92 -14.96 7.85
C LEU A 115 -9.40 -15.22 8.13
N SER A 116 -10.13 -14.26 8.68
CA SER A 116 -11.58 -14.38 8.89
C SER A 116 -12.36 -14.48 7.58
N ILE A 117 -11.84 -13.94 6.47
CA ILE A 117 -12.48 -14.00 5.15
C ILE A 117 -12.60 -15.45 4.66
N PRO A 118 -11.50 -16.21 4.45
CA PRO A 118 -11.62 -17.61 4.02
C PRO A 118 -12.35 -18.48 5.02
N VAL A 119 -12.20 -18.23 6.32
CA VAL A 119 -12.98 -18.94 7.35
C VAL A 119 -14.48 -18.69 7.16
N SER A 120 -14.88 -17.45 6.88
CA SER A 120 -16.28 -17.13 6.59
C SER A 120 -16.81 -17.81 5.33
N MET A 121 -15.97 -17.91 4.27
CA MET A 121 -16.34 -18.61 3.03
C MET A 121 -16.55 -20.11 3.22
N ILE A 122 -15.85 -20.73 4.18
CA ILE A 122 -15.98 -22.16 4.51
C ILE A 122 -17.16 -22.39 5.44
N ALA A 123 -17.37 -21.55 6.43
CA ALA A 123 -18.30 -21.80 7.53
C ALA A 123 -19.73 -21.30 7.24
N ASN A 124 -19.92 -20.35 6.34
CA ASN A 124 -21.25 -19.89 5.96
C ASN A 124 -21.98 -20.89 5.08
N ALA A 125 -23.26 -21.16 5.42
CA ALA A 125 -24.15 -21.91 4.55
C ALA A 125 -24.49 -21.08 3.29
N PRO A 126 -24.74 -21.73 2.14
CA PRO A 126 -25.19 -21.04 0.94
C PRO A 126 -26.45 -20.21 1.20
N PHE A 127 -26.43 -18.95 0.77
CA PHE A 127 -27.58 -18.05 0.89
C PHE A 127 -27.69 -17.14 -0.33
N ARG A 128 -28.91 -16.69 -0.59
CA ARG A 128 -29.20 -15.73 -1.63
C ARG A 128 -29.93 -14.55 -1.04
N ASN A 129 -29.37 -13.36 -1.17
CA ASN A 129 -29.99 -12.13 -0.73
C ASN A 129 -30.26 -11.23 -1.95
N PRO A 130 -31.52 -11.22 -2.47
CA PRO A 130 -31.88 -10.43 -3.64
C PRO A 130 -31.76 -8.92 -3.41
N ASP A 131 -32.01 -8.44 -2.19
CA ASP A 131 -31.97 -7.02 -1.82
C ASP A 131 -30.56 -6.44 -1.91
N LEU A 132 -29.57 -7.22 -1.52
CA LEU A 132 -28.16 -6.87 -1.64
C LEU A 132 -27.54 -7.31 -2.96
N GLY A 133 -28.23 -8.07 -3.80
CA GLY A 133 -27.71 -8.64 -5.04
C GLY A 133 -26.59 -9.66 -4.83
N VAL A 134 -26.55 -10.31 -3.64
CA VAL A 134 -25.52 -11.28 -3.26
C VAL A 134 -26.06 -12.70 -3.42
N ASP A 135 -25.34 -13.50 -4.20
CA ASP A 135 -25.60 -14.92 -4.39
C ASP A 135 -24.35 -15.69 -3.92
N PHE A 136 -24.42 -16.21 -2.69
CA PHE A 136 -23.38 -16.98 -2.04
C PHE A 136 -23.65 -18.48 -2.18
N THR A 137 -22.84 -19.14 -2.97
CA THR A 137 -23.02 -20.58 -3.30
C THR A 137 -22.37 -21.54 -2.30
N GLY A 138 -21.57 -21.00 -1.37
CA GLY A 138 -20.66 -21.83 -0.57
C GLY A 138 -19.50 -22.35 -1.42
N LEU A 139 -18.58 -23.09 -0.82
CA LEU A 139 -17.44 -23.67 -1.54
C LEU A 139 -17.91 -24.62 -2.63
N SER A 140 -17.78 -24.22 -3.90
CA SER A 140 -18.20 -24.97 -5.07
C SER A 140 -17.14 -24.93 -6.17
N LEU A 141 -16.72 -26.09 -6.66
CA LEU A 141 -15.83 -26.18 -7.81
C LEU A 141 -16.47 -25.66 -9.10
N HIS A 142 -17.80 -25.77 -9.20
CA HIS A 142 -18.54 -25.21 -10.34
C HIS A 142 -18.46 -23.69 -10.37
N THR A 143 -18.64 -23.03 -9.22
CA THR A 143 -18.51 -21.57 -9.08
C THR A 143 -17.08 -21.13 -9.35
N LEU A 144 -16.09 -21.83 -8.83
CA LEU A 144 -14.68 -21.56 -9.12
C LEU A 144 -14.38 -21.64 -10.62
N ASN A 145 -14.82 -22.69 -11.30
CA ASN A 145 -14.58 -22.87 -12.72
C ASN A 145 -15.27 -21.77 -13.56
N SER A 146 -16.46 -21.32 -13.18
CA SER A 146 -17.13 -20.23 -13.85
C SER A 146 -16.42 -18.88 -13.66
N ASN A 147 -15.76 -18.68 -12.53
CA ASN A 147 -15.02 -17.43 -12.22
C ASN A 147 -13.59 -17.43 -12.73
N LEU A 148 -13.05 -18.54 -13.19
CA LEU A 148 -11.65 -18.65 -13.65
C LEU A 148 -11.40 -17.94 -14.99
N TYR A 149 -12.44 -17.86 -15.83
CA TYR A 149 -12.32 -17.29 -17.16
C TYR A 149 -12.89 -15.88 -17.24
N PRO A 150 -12.24 -14.96 -17.97
CA PRO A 150 -12.77 -13.62 -18.19
C PRO A 150 -14.09 -13.68 -18.96
N HIS A 151 -15.08 -12.93 -18.51
CA HIS A 151 -16.39 -12.83 -19.18
C HIS A 151 -16.28 -11.89 -20.38
N ALA A 152 -15.79 -12.42 -21.49
CA ALA A 152 -15.59 -11.69 -22.76
C ALA A 152 -16.88 -11.12 -23.38
N SER A 153 -18.05 -11.57 -22.93
CA SER A 153 -19.36 -11.05 -23.34
C SER A 153 -19.82 -9.81 -22.55
N SER A 154 -19.04 -9.32 -21.59
CA SER A 154 -19.33 -8.06 -20.92
C SER A 154 -19.15 -6.89 -21.88
N PRO A 155 -20.10 -5.94 -22.00
CA PRO A 155 -19.98 -4.78 -22.87
C PRO A 155 -18.78 -3.88 -22.54
N ASN A 156 -18.22 -4.00 -21.34
CA ASN A 156 -17.06 -3.25 -20.86
C ASN A 156 -15.73 -3.98 -21.07
N TYR A 157 -15.74 -5.19 -21.64
CA TYR A 157 -14.51 -5.94 -21.89
C TYR A 157 -13.86 -5.52 -23.22
N ASN A 158 -12.73 -4.85 -23.14
CA ASN A 158 -11.99 -4.35 -24.30
C ASN A 158 -10.57 -4.96 -24.39
N GLY A 159 -10.43 -6.22 -24.02
CA GLY A 159 -9.18 -6.97 -24.12
C GLY A 159 -8.01 -6.36 -23.37
N MET A 160 -6.95 -5.98 -24.09
CA MET A 160 -5.71 -5.44 -23.48
C MET A 160 -5.89 -4.08 -22.78
N ASP A 161 -6.83 -3.25 -23.23
CA ASP A 161 -7.10 -1.96 -22.58
C ASP A 161 -7.72 -2.17 -21.22
N THR A 162 -8.68 -3.09 -21.10
CA THR A 162 -9.26 -3.48 -19.80
C THR A 162 -8.19 -4.05 -18.88
N PHE A 163 -7.27 -4.89 -19.36
CA PHE A 163 -6.17 -5.41 -18.57
C PHE A 163 -5.25 -4.29 -18.07
N ARG A 164 -4.92 -3.32 -18.91
CA ARG A 164 -4.06 -2.20 -18.56
C ARG A 164 -4.68 -1.31 -17.48
N GLU A 165 -5.98 -1.03 -17.58
CA GLU A 165 -6.74 -0.28 -16.60
C GLU A 165 -6.78 -1.01 -15.25
N LEU A 166 -7.14 -2.29 -15.25
CA LEU A 166 -7.16 -3.13 -14.06
C LEU A 166 -5.77 -3.25 -13.42
N PHE A 167 -4.73 -3.38 -14.23
CA PHE A 167 -3.37 -3.40 -13.72
C PHE A 167 -3.00 -2.08 -13.03
N GLY A 168 -3.38 -0.94 -13.62
CA GLY A 168 -3.16 0.39 -13.03
C GLY A 168 -3.83 0.56 -11.66
N VAL A 169 -5.03 0.02 -11.48
CA VAL A 169 -5.79 0.07 -10.22
C VAL A 169 -5.27 -0.94 -9.18
N LEU A 170 -4.88 -2.15 -9.61
CA LEU A 170 -4.38 -3.20 -8.72
C LEU A 170 -2.94 -2.99 -8.27
N PHE A 171 -2.12 -2.33 -9.07
CA PHE A 171 -0.70 -2.19 -8.81
C PHE A 171 -0.37 -1.49 -7.47
N PRO A 172 -1.07 -0.43 -7.04
CA PRO A 172 -0.84 0.19 -5.73
C PRO A 172 -0.98 -0.77 -4.55
N ALA A 173 -1.80 -1.82 -4.66
CA ALA A 173 -1.96 -2.83 -3.61
C ALA A 173 -0.67 -3.63 -3.34
N THR A 174 0.24 -3.71 -4.32
CA THR A 174 1.51 -4.43 -4.21
C THR A 174 2.71 -3.49 -4.00
N SER A 175 2.51 -2.19 -3.99
CA SER A 175 3.55 -1.16 -3.94
C SER A 175 4.35 -1.09 -2.63
N GLY A 176 3.92 -1.80 -1.58
CA GLY A 176 4.54 -1.80 -0.25
C GLY A 176 5.93 -2.43 -0.12
N ILE A 177 6.49 -3.01 -1.18
CA ILE A 177 7.79 -3.72 -1.18
C ILE A 177 8.93 -2.83 -0.66
N PHE A 178 8.91 -1.55 -0.99
CA PHE A 178 9.93 -0.59 -0.58
C PHE A 178 9.77 -0.05 0.85
N ALA A 179 8.65 -0.30 1.51
CA ALA A 179 8.37 0.24 2.84
C ALA A 179 9.42 -0.21 3.89
N GLY A 180 9.79 -1.50 3.89
CA GLY A 180 10.84 -2.02 4.76
C GLY A 180 12.22 -1.45 4.46
N ALA A 181 12.54 -1.23 3.18
CA ALA A 181 13.79 -0.61 2.77
C ALA A 181 13.85 0.88 3.16
N SER A 182 12.72 1.60 3.11
CA SER A 182 12.67 3.02 3.48
C SER A 182 13.00 3.26 4.95
N MET A 183 12.80 2.25 5.80
CA MET A 183 13.14 2.29 7.24
C MET A 183 14.52 1.70 7.55
N SER A 184 15.38 1.54 6.56
CA SER A 184 16.72 0.94 6.72
C SER A 184 17.56 1.59 7.81
N GLY A 185 17.43 2.90 8.02
CA GLY A 185 18.15 3.65 9.05
C GLY A 185 17.79 3.25 10.50
N ASP A 186 16.62 2.64 10.73
CA ASP A 186 16.15 2.20 12.05
C ASP A 186 16.52 0.74 12.36
N LEU A 187 17.04 0.01 11.38
CA LEU A 187 17.36 -1.40 11.50
C LEU A 187 18.80 -1.60 12.04
N ARG A 188 18.94 -2.52 13.00
CA ARG A 188 20.27 -2.85 13.57
C ARG A 188 21.24 -3.43 12.53
N ASN A 189 20.77 -4.30 11.63
CA ASN A 189 21.53 -4.93 10.56
C ASN A 189 20.76 -4.91 9.24
N PRO A 190 20.69 -3.76 8.53
CA PRO A 190 19.84 -3.59 7.35
C PRO A 190 20.14 -4.59 6.24
N SER A 191 21.44 -4.86 5.97
CA SER A 191 21.90 -5.76 4.90
C SER A 191 21.42 -7.21 5.04
N LYS A 192 21.13 -7.66 6.26
CA LYS A 192 20.56 -8.99 6.52
C LYS A 192 19.06 -8.95 6.74
N ALA A 193 18.57 -7.90 7.42
CA ALA A 193 17.17 -7.79 7.79
C ALA A 193 16.27 -7.48 6.58
N ILE A 194 16.69 -6.61 5.67
CA ILE A 194 15.92 -6.25 4.48
C ILE A 194 15.69 -7.48 3.57
N PRO A 195 16.73 -8.21 3.10
CA PRO A 195 16.50 -9.36 2.22
C PRO A 195 15.61 -10.43 2.84
N LYS A 196 15.93 -10.80 4.09
CA LYS A 196 15.17 -11.84 4.78
C LYS A 196 13.72 -11.41 5.06
N GLY A 197 13.53 -10.18 5.53
CA GLY A 197 12.20 -9.66 5.87
C GLY A 197 11.31 -9.50 4.65
N THR A 198 11.82 -8.92 3.56
CA THR A 198 11.03 -8.69 2.34
C THR A 198 10.66 -9.99 1.64
N LEU A 199 11.56 -10.98 1.58
CA LEU A 199 11.26 -12.29 0.97
C LEU A 199 10.20 -13.05 1.78
N TRP A 200 10.32 -13.07 3.12
CA TRP A 200 9.31 -13.70 3.98
C TRP A 200 7.96 -12.97 3.90
N ALA A 201 7.98 -11.64 3.90
CA ALA A 201 6.76 -10.85 3.75
C ALA A 201 6.08 -11.14 2.41
N LEU A 202 6.83 -11.16 1.29
CA LEU A 202 6.31 -11.46 -0.04
C LEU A 202 5.68 -12.87 -0.09
N LEU A 203 6.36 -13.87 0.46
CA LEU A 203 5.84 -15.24 0.48
C LEU A 203 4.57 -15.33 1.32
N SER A 204 4.55 -14.73 2.50
CA SER A 204 3.40 -14.76 3.41
C SER A 204 2.18 -14.05 2.79
N THR A 205 2.38 -12.86 2.23
CA THR A 205 1.30 -12.10 1.58
C THR A 205 0.79 -12.80 0.33
N PHE A 206 1.67 -13.43 -0.46
CA PHE A 206 1.26 -14.22 -1.62
C PHE A 206 0.35 -15.39 -1.23
N ILE A 207 0.73 -16.15 -0.19
CA ILE A 207 -0.10 -17.25 0.31
C ILE A 207 -1.45 -16.74 0.81
N LEU A 208 -1.46 -15.63 1.58
CA LEU A 208 -2.69 -15.03 2.08
C LEU A 208 -3.60 -14.55 0.94
N TYR A 209 -3.06 -13.84 -0.05
CA TYR A 209 -3.83 -13.40 -1.21
C TYR A 209 -4.39 -14.57 -2.00
N LEU A 210 -3.59 -15.59 -2.27
CA LEU A 210 -4.04 -16.79 -2.97
C LEU A 210 -5.20 -17.46 -2.23
N LEU A 211 -5.08 -17.60 -0.92
CA LEU A 211 -6.10 -18.21 -0.07
C LEU A 211 -7.40 -17.41 -0.08
N VAL A 212 -7.33 -16.08 0.05
CA VAL A 212 -8.51 -15.19 -0.03
C VAL A 212 -9.14 -15.25 -1.42
N ILE A 213 -8.36 -15.10 -2.49
CA ILE A 213 -8.87 -15.10 -3.87
C ILE A 213 -9.54 -16.42 -4.20
N VAL A 214 -8.91 -17.55 -3.90
CA VAL A 214 -9.48 -18.88 -4.20
C VAL A 214 -10.74 -19.12 -3.38
N SER A 215 -10.76 -18.77 -2.09
CA SER A 215 -11.94 -18.94 -1.25
C SER A 215 -13.13 -18.10 -1.73
N MET A 216 -12.90 -16.83 -2.09
CA MET A 216 -13.94 -15.96 -2.64
C MET A 216 -14.42 -16.41 -4.02
N ALA A 217 -13.49 -16.73 -4.93
CA ALA A 217 -13.82 -17.21 -6.27
C ALA A 217 -14.60 -18.53 -6.28
N SER A 218 -14.40 -19.39 -5.28
CA SER A 218 -15.13 -20.64 -5.14
C SER A 218 -16.51 -20.51 -4.48
N SER A 219 -16.78 -19.38 -3.82
CA SER A 219 -17.97 -19.24 -2.96
C SER A 219 -18.97 -18.19 -3.44
N ILE A 220 -18.56 -17.25 -4.28
CA ILE A 220 -19.37 -16.10 -4.69
C ILE A 220 -19.52 -16.09 -6.22
N THR A 221 -20.73 -15.82 -6.70
CA THR A 221 -20.98 -15.75 -8.15
C THR A 221 -20.43 -14.46 -8.76
N HIS A 222 -20.02 -14.51 -10.02
CA HIS A 222 -19.49 -13.33 -10.76
C HIS A 222 -20.48 -12.15 -10.75
N ALA A 223 -21.78 -12.42 -10.90
CA ALA A 223 -22.81 -11.38 -10.88
C ALA A 223 -22.86 -10.62 -9.54
N SER A 224 -22.53 -11.27 -8.43
CA SER A 224 -22.48 -10.64 -7.10
C SER A 224 -21.27 -9.71 -6.96
N PHE A 225 -20.12 -10.08 -7.52
CA PHE A 225 -18.93 -9.20 -7.53
C PHE A 225 -19.16 -7.88 -8.30
N THR A 226 -19.92 -7.93 -9.38
CA THR A 226 -20.20 -6.73 -10.19
C THR A 226 -21.28 -5.83 -9.60
N ARG A 227 -22.19 -6.39 -8.81
CA ARG A 227 -23.34 -5.64 -8.22
C ARG A 227 -23.02 -5.03 -6.86
N GLN A 228 -22.21 -5.73 -6.05
CA GLN A 228 -21.95 -5.32 -4.67
C GLN A 228 -20.49 -5.00 -4.45
N THR A 229 -20.19 -3.72 -4.23
CA THR A 229 -18.83 -3.23 -3.98
C THR A 229 -18.27 -3.78 -2.67
N ASN A 230 -19.11 -3.89 -1.62
CA ASN A 230 -18.70 -4.36 -0.29
C ASN A 230 -19.10 -5.82 -0.01
N ILE A 231 -18.76 -6.70 -0.95
CA ILE A 231 -19.18 -8.10 -0.89
C ILE A 231 -18.56 -8.87 0.27
N ILE A 232 -17.32 -8.53 0.66
CA ILE A 232 -16.60 -9.17 1.77
C ILE A 232 -17.34 -8.93 3.08
N TYR A 233 -17.78 -7.69 3.32
CA TYR A 233 -18.57 -7.34 4.50
C TYR A 233 -19.90 -8.09 4.53
N ALA A 234 -20.59 -8.17 3.39
CA ALA A 234 -21.89 -8.82 3.26
C ALA A 234 -21.83 -10.36 3.42
N THR A 235 -20.71 -10.99 3.10
CA THR A 235 -20.51 -12.45 3.17
C THR A 235 -19.73 -12.91 4.39
N SER A 236 -19.20 -12.00 5.20
CA SER A 236 -18.47 -12.35 6.42
C SER A 236 -19.40 -12.78 7.56
N ILE A 237 -18.97 -13.76 8.36
CA ILE A 237 -19.67 -14.19 9.59
C ILE A 237 -19.70 -13.03 10.61
N TRP A 238 -18.59 -12.31 10.72
CA TRP A 238 -18.46 -11.20 11.66
C TRP A 238 -17.97 -9.94 10.93
N SER A 239 -18.93 -9.26 10.33
CA SER A 239 -18.69 -8.05 9.54
C SER A 239 -17.89 -6.96 10.27
N PRO A 240 -18.08 -6.69 11.59
CA PRO A 240 -17.27 -5.70 12.30
C PRO A 240 -15.78 -6.02 12.35
N LEU A 241 -15.39 -7.30 12.32
CA LEU A 241 -13.97 -7.69 12.29
C LEU A 241 -13.32 -7.34 10.95
N VAL A 242 -14.05 -7.54 9.85
CA VAL A 242 -13.59 -7.15 8.51
C VAL A 242 -13.41 -5.63 8.45
N LEU A 243 -14.41 -4.88 8.90
CA LEU A 243 -14.32 -3.41 8.97
C LEU A 243 -13.12 -2.94 9.81
N ALA A 244 -12.92 -3.53 10.99
CA ALA A 244 -11.77 -3.21 11.83
C ALA A 244 -10.44 -3.51 11.12
N GLY A 245 -10.37 -4.61 10.36
CA GLY A 245 -9.20 -4.98 9.55
C GLY A 245 -8.94 -3.99 8.42
N GLU A 246 -9.96 -3.60 7.68
CA GLU A 246 -9.86 -2.60 6.61
C GLU A 246 -9.40 -1.24 7.14
N CYS A 247 -10.01 -0.76 8.22
CA CYS A 247 -9.60 0.49 8.88
C CYS A 247 -8.16 0.40 9.43
N ALA A 248 -7.79 -0.71 10.06
CA ALA A 248 -6.44 -0.91 10.59
C ALA A 248 -5.40 -0.91 9.45
N THR A 249 -5.71 -1.57 8.33
CA THR A 249 -4.81 -1.66 7.17
C THR A 249 -4.58 -0.30 6.53
N THR A 250 -5.63 0.41 6.20
CA THR A 250 -5.57 1.71 5.53
C THR A 250 -4.92 2.76 6.43
N PHE A 251 -5.28 2.79 7.71
CA PHE A 251 -4.68 3.69 8.70
C PHE A 251 -3.17 3.43 8.87
N PHE A 252 -2.78 2.16 8.99
CA PHE A 252 -1.37 1.79 9.13
C PHE A 252 -0.57 2.09 7.85
N SER A 253 -1.16 1.83 6.67
CA SER A 253 -0.53 2.14 5.39
C SER A 253 -0.32 3.65 5.22
N ALA A 254 -1.27 4.48 5.66
CA ALA A 254 -1.13 5.94 5.67
C ALA A 254 0.02 6.38 6.59
N LEU A 255 0.09 5.83 7.81
CA LEU A 255 1.19 6.10 8.75
C LEU A 255 2.56 5.73 8.15
N MET A 256 2.68 4.51 7.57
CA MET A 256 3.92 4.05 6.93
C MET A 256 4.30 4.92 5.74
N GLY A 257 3.32 5.38 4.97
CA GLY A 257 3.52 6.28 3.85
C GLY A 257 4.13 7.62 4.29
N ILE A 258 3.60 8.24 5.35
CA ILE A 258 4.14 9.50 5.89
C ILE A 258 5.59 9.32 6.37
N VAL A 259 5.84 8.30 7.20
CA VAL A 259 7.17 8.05 7.75
C VAL A 259 8.16 7.72 6.65
N GLY A 260 7.79 6.84 5.71
CA GLY A 260 8.62 6.44 4.57
C GLY A 260 8.97 7.62 3.67
N ALA A 261 7.99 8.44 3.31
CA ALA A 261 8.20 9.65 2.51
C ALA A 261 9.10 10.66 3.24
N ALA A 262 8.84 10.93 4.52
CA ALA A 262 9.63 11.88 5.29
C ALA A 262 11.09 11.45 5.44
N LYS A 263 11.37 10.18 5.70
CA LYS A 263 12.74 9.64 5.76
C LYS A 263 13.44 9.67 4.41
N LEU A 264 12.72 9.40 3.33
CA LEU A 264 13.25 9.53 1.98
C LEU A 264 13.62 10.97 1.65
N LEU A 265 12.76 11.93 1.97
CA LEU A 265 13.05 13.35 1.79
C LEU A 265 14.22 13.82 2.63
N GLN A 266 14.33 13.32 3.87
CA GLN A 266 15.47 13.60 4.75
C GLN A 266 16.79 13.12 4.13
N ALA A 267 16.80 11.91 3.55
CA ALA A 267 17.98 11.37 2.88
C ALA A 267 18.37 12.19 1.64
N LEU A 268 17.38 12.55 0.80
CA LEU A 268 17.60 13.42 -0.37
C LEU A 268 18.18 14.78 0.04
N ALA A 269 17.68 15.35 1.13
CA ALA A 269 18.14 16.64 1.64
C ALA A 269 19.58 16.57 2.20
N ARG A 270 19.95 15.44 2.82
CA ARG A 270 21.31 15.21 3.34
C ARG A 270 22.35 15.03 2.23
N ASP A 271 21.96 14.42 1.12
CA ASP A 271 22.83 14.25 -0.05
C ASP A 271 23.04 15.57 -0.83
N LYS A 272 22.29 16.64 -0.48
CA LYS A 272 22.42 18.01 -1.07
C LYS A 272 22.27 18.04 -2.61
N LEU A 273 21.55 17.09 -3.18
CA LEU A 273 21.37 16.99 -4.63
C LEU A 273 20.45 18.06 -5.19
N LEU A 274 19.53 18.58 -4.37
CA LEU A 274 18.58 19.60 -4.75
C LEU A 274 18.85 20.89 -3.96
N PRO A 275 18.93 22.06 -4.63
CA PRO A 275 19.08 23.33 -3.95
C PRO A 275 17.84 23.67 -3.11
N GLY A 276 18.04 24.23 -1.92
CA GLY A 276 16.97 24.74 -1.06
C GLY A 276 16.31 23.71 -0.13
N ILE A 277 16.53 22.40 -0.28
CA ILE A 277 15.90 21.38 0.56
C ILE A 277 16.70 21.00 1.83
N SER A 278 17.84 21.64 2.09
CA SER A 278 18.74 21.28 3.21
C SER A 278 18.06 21.33 4.60
N VAL A 279 17.00 22.14 4.76
CA VAL A 279 16.21 22.23 6.00
C VAL A 279 15.56 20.89 6.36
N PHE A 280 15.11 20.11 5.37
CA PHE A 280 14.46 18.82 5.57
C PHE A 280 15.43 17.70 5.97
N GLY A 281 16.74 17.91 5.86
CA GLY A 281 17.78 16.99 6.31
C GLY A 281 17.95 16.93 7.82
N GLN A 282 17.33 17.87 8.57
CA GLN A 282 17.42 17.95 10.01
C GLN A 282 16.55 16.88 10.67
N GLY A 283 17.10 16.19 11.67
CA GLY A 283 16.39 15.22 12.48
C GLY A 283 16.36 15.62 13.96
N THR A 284 15.45 15.02 14.70
CA THR A 284 15.33 15.24 16.15
C THR A 284 16.52 14.66 16.91
N ARG A 285 16.99 15.31 17.99
CA ARG A 285 18.16 14.88 18.78
C ARG A 285 18.06 13.47 19.39
N ARG A 286 16.85 12.95 19.62
CA ARG A 286 16.62 11.66 20.29
C ARG A 286 16.36 10.48 19.36
N GLY A 287 15.82 10.69 18.16
CA GLY A 287 15.41 9.61 17.25
C GLY A 287 15.76 9.86 15.79
N ASP A 288 16.41 10.98 15.47
CA ASP A 288 16.67 11.41 14.08
C ASP A 288 15.39 11.50 13.22
N ASP A 289 14.24 11.76 13.89
CA ASP A 289 12.94 11.87 13.23
C ASP A 289 12.84 13.19 12.46
N PRO A 290 12.46 13.17 11.17
CA PRO A 290 12.48 14.33 10.28
C PRO A 290 11.21 15.19 10.36
N VAL A 291 11.05 15.99 11.41
CA VAL A 291 9.84 16.79 11.66
C VAL A 291 9.47 17.69 10.48
N PHE A 292 10.43 18.42 9.92
CA PHE A 292 10.15 19.33 8.79
C PHE A 292 9.73 18.56 7.53
N ALA A 293 10.33 17.39 7.29
CA ALA A 293 9.95 16.57 6.17
C ALA A 293 8.55 15.95 6.35
N VAL A 294 8.15 15.59 7.57
CA VAL A 294 6.78 15.14 7.89
C VAL A 294 5.77 16.24 7.60
N LEU A 295 6.04 17.49 8.00
CA LEU A 295 5.14 18.62 7.75
C LEU A 295 5.00 18.93 6.25
N LEU A 296 6.08 18.86 5.47
CA LEU A 296 6.01 19.04 4.02
C LEU A 296 5.22 17.89 3.38
N THR A 297 5.46 16.66 3.81
CA THR A 297 4.71 15.48 3.34
C THR A 297 3.22 15.64 3.61
N TYR A 298 2.84 16.09 4.81
CA TYR A 298 1.45 16.44 5.14
C TYR A 298 0.87 17.48 4.17
N GLY A 299 1.60 18.58 3.93
CA GLY A 299 1.13 19.64 3.03
C GLY A 299 0.86 19.17 1.61
N ILE A 300 1.75 18.35 1.04
CA ILE A 300 1.58 17.80 -0.30
C ILE A 300 0.46 16.75 -0.32
N ALA A 301 0.39 15.88 0.71
CA ALA A 301 -0.68 14.89 0.84
C ALA A 301 -2.06 15.56 0.95
N GLN A 302 -2.16 16.68 1.68
CA GLN A 302 -3.39 17.47 1.81
C GLN A 302 -3.86 18.03 0.46
N LEU A 303 -2.93 18.46 -0.39
CA LEU A 303 -3.27 18.89 -1.76
C LEU A 303 -3.74 17.72 -2.63
N ALA A 304 -3.16 16.54 -2.44
CA ALA A 304 -3.55 15.35 -3.19
C ALA A 304 -4.96 14.84 -2.84
N LEU A 305 -5.50 15.17 -1.66
CA LEU A 305 -6.87 14.81 -1.27
C LEU A 305 -7.97 15.50 -2.11
N PHE A 306 -7.63 16.51 -2.92
CA PHE A 306 -8.58 17.08 -3.89
C PHE A 306 -8.81 16.17 -5.11
N ALA A 307 -7.95 15.18 -5.35
CA ALA A 307 -8.08 14.25 -6.47
C ALA A 307 -8.87 13.00 -6.06
N ASP A 308 -9.58 12.41 -7.01
CA ASP A 308 -10.32 11.17 -6.80
C ASP A 308 -9.38 9.98 -6.60
N LEU A 309 -9.84 8.96 -5.87
CA LEU A 309 -9.11 7.73 -5.55
C LEU A 309 -8.47 7.09 -6.79
N ASN A 310 -9.19 6.99 -7.90
CA ASN A 310 -8.70 6.40 -9.14
C ASN A 310 -7.59 7.23 -9.81
N GLN A 311 -7.68 8.55 -9.74
CA GLN A 311 -6.65 9.47 -10.26
C GLN A 311 -5.37 9.33 -9.45
N ILE A 312 -5.48 9.31 -8.12
CA ILE A 312 -4.35 9.11 -7.21
C ILE A 312 -3.69 7.75 -7.48
N ALA A 313 -4.48 6.66 -7.58
CA ALA A 313 -3.99 5.32 -7.86
C ALA A 313 -3.21 5.23 -9.19
N THR A 314 -3.69 5.89 -10.23
CA THR A 314 -3.03 5.91 -11.53
C THR A 314 -1.68 6.66 -11.47
N LEU A 315 -1.63 7.81 -10.79
CA LEU A 315 -0.39 8.57 -10.61
C LEU A 315 0.64 7.79 -9.79
N ILE A 316 0.22 7.09 -8.74
CA ILE A 316 1.08 6.21 -7.94
C ILE A 316 1.66 5.11 -8.82
N SER A 317 0.83 4.43 -9.61
CA SER A 317 1.26 3.35 -10.49
C SER A 317 2.33 3.80 -11.46
N MET A 318 2.19 4.99 -12.06
CA MET A 318 3.21 5.57 -12.95
C MET A 318 4.52 5.83 -12.21
N GLY A 319 4.47 6.43 -11.03
CA GLY A 319 5.66 6.76 -10.24
C GLY A 319 6.44 5.51 -9.77
N TYR A 320 5.73 4.49 -9.29
CA TYR A 320 6.36 3.23 -8.87
C TYR A 320 6.94 2.43 -10.03
N GLN A 321 6.28 2.40 -11.19
CA GLN A 321 6.79 1.70 -12.37
C GLN A 321 8.13 2.26 -12.83
N VAL A 322 8.29 3.58 -12.79
CA VAL A 322 9.60 4.22 -13.06
C VAL A 322 10.65 3.72 -12.08
N GLY A 323 10.37 3.71 -10.78
CA GLY A 323 11.27 3.19 -9.76
C GLY A 323 11.67 1.72 -9.97
N LEU A 324 10.70 0.87 -10.36
CA LEU A 324 10.93 -0.55 -10.65
C LEU A 324 11.83 -0.80 -11.86
N ILE A 325 11.62 -0.06 -12.96
CA ILE A 325 12.44 -0.17 -14.17
C ILE A 325 13.92 0.16 -13.87
N TYR A 326 14.15 1.22 -13.09
CA TYR A 326 15.51 1.62 -12.72
C TYR A 326 16.15 0.68 -11.71
N SER A 327 15.41 0.11 -10.76
CA SER A 327 15.91 -0.94 -9.88
C SER A 327 16.36 -2.18 -10.64
N GLY A 328 15.64 -2.57 -11.72
CA GLY A 328 16.06 -3.65 -12.61
C GLY A 328 17.36 -3.34 -13.37
N LYS A 329 17.56 -2.10 -13.83
CA LYS A 329 18.80 -1.67 -14.49
C LYS A 329 20.01 -1.68 -13.57
N VAL A 330 19.85 -1.34 -12.28
CA VAL A 330 20.91 -1.39 -11.27
C VAL A 330 21.50 -2.80 -11.17
N ASN A 331 20.65 -3.83 -11.18
CA ASN A 331 21.14 -5.20 -11.11
C ASN A 331 22.01 -5.60 -12.31
N ILE A 332 21.69 -5.13 -13.50
CA ILE A 332 22.49 -5.40 -14.70
C ILE A 332 23.87 -4.73 -14.59
N VAL A 333 23.92 -3.53 -14.05
CA VAL A 333 25.19 -2.79 -13.86
C VAL A 333 26.04 -3.45 -12.76
N VAL A 334 25.43 -3.84 -11.63
CA VAL A 334 26.12 -4.50 -10.51
C VAL A 334 26.58 -5.92 -10.88
N ALA A 335 25.83 -6.63 -11.72
CA ALA A 335 26.20 -7.96 -12.18
C ALA A 335 27.34 -7.96 -13.21
N ASN A 336 27.60 -6.82 -13.86
CA ASN A 336 28.66 -6.66 -14.87
C ASN A 336 29.89 -5.91 -14.32
N ALA A 337 29.90 -5.49 -13.07
CA ALA A 337 31.03 -4.88 -12.37
C ALA A 337 31.69 -5.87 -11.40
#